data_53d0938292a3627720f80829d975b48b
#
_entry.id   53d0938292a3627720f80829d975b48b
#
_cell.length_a   1.000
_cell.length_b   1.000
_cell.length_c   1.000
_cell.angle_alpha   90.00
_cell.angle_beta   90.00
_cell.angle_gamma   90.00
#
_symmetry.space_group_name_H-M   'P 1'
#
loop_
_entity.id
_entity.type
_entity.pdbx_description
1 polymer ?
#
loop_
_entity_poly.entity_id
_entity_poly.type
_entity_poly.pdbx_seq_one_letter_code
_entity_poly.pdbx_strand_id
1 'polypeptide(L)'
;MYYYILKRLLLMIPTLFGVLFLTFAVVQFVPGGPVEQLANQLTDINVSGEASTGSNNIYRGSSGLSEEHLDDLKAFYGFDKPPMERFADLIVNYMSFDLGNSYFHHQSVSELIISKLPVSISLGLWTFVIIYSICIPLGIKKAITHGSKFDLVSSTLILVGYSIPGFVLGISLIVLLGGGSFYDVFPTRGIVSDNWNQLSFIGKILDYLWHMTLPIISSVIGSFAIMTMLTKNSFIEEINKQYVMT
;
A
#
# COMPACT_ATOMS: atom_id res chain seq x y z
N MET A 1 -23.93 -12.40 25.05
CA MET A 1 -22.66 -12.06 24.44
C MET A 1 -22.08 -13.18 23.56
N TYR A 2 -21.98 -14.42 24.03
CA TYR A 2 -21.44 -15.55 23.26
C TYR A 2 -22.10 -15.76 21.89
N TYR A 3 -23.45 -15.79 21.85
CA TYR A 3 -24.20 -15.94 20.59
C TYR A 3 -23.88 -14.83 19.57
N TYR A 4 -23.71 -13.60 20.02
CA TYR A 4 -23.37 -12.46 19.15
C TYR A 4 -21.96 -12.62 18.55
N ILE A 5 -20.99 -13.01 19.39
CA ILE A 5 -19.60 -13.23 18.94
C ILE A 5 -19.56 -14.40 17.96
N LEU A 6 -20.19 -15.53 18.31
CA LEU A 6 -20.25 -16.71 17.46
C LEU A 6 -20.90 -16.42 16.11
N LYS A 7 -22.01 -15.68 16.10
CA LYS A 7 -22.68 -15.26 14.86
C LYS A 7 -21.77 -14.40 13.99
N ARG A 8 -21.01 -13.48 14.57
CA ARG A 8 -20.07 -12.65 13.83
C ARG A 8 -18.91 -13.46 13.25
N LEU A 9 -18.35 -14.39 14.03
CA LEU A 9 -17.29 -15.28 13.56
C LEU A 9 -17.78 -16.17 12.40
N LEU A 10 -18.99 -16.74 12.53
CA LEU A 10 -19.57 -17.54 11.46
C LEU A 10 -19.84 -16.72 10.19
N LEU A 11 -20.23 -15.46 10.31
CA LEU A 11 -20.42 -14.56 9.15
C LEU A 11 -19.12 -14.15 8.47
N MET A 12 -17.97 -14.28 9.14
CA MET A 12 -16.66 -14.05 8.49
C MET A 12 -16.37 -15.09 7.41
N ILE A 13 -16.81 -16.33 7.59
CA ILE A 13 -16.56 -17.41 6.62
C ILE A 13 -17.17 -17.09 5.25
N PRO A 14 -18.51 -16.84 5.12
CA PRO A 14 -19.08 -16.51 3.83
C PRO A 14 -18.57 -15.19 3.25
N THR A 15 -18.19 -14.21 4.10
CA THR A 15 -17.59 -12.97 3.63
C THR A 15 -16.22 -13.21 3.02
N LEU A 16 -15.34 -13.96 3.69
CA LEU A 16 -14.03 -14.32 3.17
C LEU A 16 -14.15 -15.10 1.87
N PHE A 17 -15.05 -16.12 1.85
CA PHE A 17 -15.31 -16.88 0.64
C PHE A 17 -15.80 -15.99 -0.50
N GLY A 18 -16.75 -15.08 -0.24
CA GLY A 18 -17.25 -14.14 -1.23
C GLY A 18 -16.17 -13.20 -1.77
N VAL A 19 -15.29 -12.68 -0.91
CA VAL A 19 -14.16 -11.83 -1.33
C VAL A 19 -13.18 -12.62 -2.19
N LEU A 20 -12.80 -13.84 -1.77
CA LEU A 20 -11.90 -14.70 -2.55
C LEU A 20 -12.50 -15.05 -3.91
N PHE A 21 -13.79 -15.42 -3.94
CA PHE A 21 -14.49 -15.73 -5.18
C PHE A 21 -14.54 -14.53 -6.13
N LEU A 22 -14.93 -13.36 -5.65
CA LEU A 22 -14.99 -12.15 -6.46
C LEU A 22 -13.61 -11.75 -6.99
N THR A 23 -12.58 -11.79 -6.13
CA THR A 23 -11.22 -11.48 -6.53
C THR A 23 -10.72 -12.46 -7.59
N PHE A 24 -10.94 -13.76 -7.37
CA PHE A 24 -10.62 -14.79 -8.34
C PHE A 24 -11.34 -14.59 -9.67
N ALA A 25 -12.65 -14.34 -9.62
CA ALA A 25 -13.46 -14.09 -10.82
C ALA A 25 -12.96 -12.87 -11.60
N VAL A 26 -12.72 -11.75 -10.92
CA VAL A 26 -12.19 -10.53 -11.56
C VAL A 26 -10.88 -10.82 -12.28
N VAL A 27 -9.94 -11.52 -11.64
CA VAL A 27 -8.64 -11.87 -12.25
C VAL A 27 -8.78 -12.74 -13.51
N GLN A 28 -9.86 -13.56 -13.61
CA GLN A 28 -10.11 -14.37 -14.83
C GLN A 28 -10.49 -13.51 -16.05
N PHE A 29 -11.15 -12.35 -15.82
CA PHE A 29 -11.67 -11.50 -16.91
C PHE A 29 -10.77 -10.32 -17.26
N VAL A 30 -9.77 -10.02 -16.45
CA VAL A 30 -8.82 -8.93 -16.71
C VAL A 30 -7.86 -9.34 -17.82
N PRO A 31 -7.85 -8.64 -18.97
CA PRO A 31 -6.86 -8.89 -20.01
C PRO A 31 -5.45 -8.56 -19.50
N GLY A 32 -4.45 -9.30 -19.94
CA GLY A 32 -3.09 -9.17 -19.42
C GLY A 32 -2.90 -9.90 -18.09
N GLY A 33 -3.42 -11.11 -17.98
CA GLY A 33 -3.25 -11.98 -16.80
C GLY A 33 -1.77 -12.22 -16.42
N PRO A 34 -1.50 -12.82 -15.24
CA PRO A 34 -0.14 -13.01 -14.74
C PRO A 34 0.81 -13.68 -15.73
N VAL A 35 0.30 -14.63 -16.53
CA VAL A 35 1.09 -15.34 -17.56
C VAL A 35 1.47 -14.41 -18.70
N GLU A 36 0.52 -13.58 -19.19
CA GLU A 36 0.77 -12.61 -20.26
C GLU A 36 1.73 -11.51 -19.81
N GLN A 37 1.59 -11.03 -18.58
CA GLN A 37 2.51 -10.03 -18.02
C GLN A 37 3.92 -10.59 -17.89
N LEU A 38 4.06 -11.82 -17.40
CA LEU A 38 5.36 -12.48 -17.31
C LEU A 38 5.98 -12.74 -18.68
N ALA A 39 5.18 -13.19 -19.65
CA ALA A 39 5.61 -13.37 -21.03
C ALA A 39 6.12 -12.05 -21.65
N ASN A 40 5.40 -10.95 -21.42
CA ASN A 40 5.81 -9.62 -21.88
C ASN A 40 7.13 -9.17 -21.23
N GLN A 41 7.30 -9.36 -19.93
CA GLN A 41 8.55 -9.02 -19.24
C GLN A 41 9.75 -9.82 -19.75
N LEU A 42 9.58 -11.12 -19.99
CA LEU A 42 10.64 -11.97 -20.55
C LEU A 42 10.98 -11.57 -21.99
N THR A 43 10.01 -11.12 -22.75
CA THR A 43 10.22 -10.58 -24.10
C THR A 43 10.99 -9.27 -24.08
N ASP A 44 10.64 -8.35 -23.16
CA ASP A 44 11.32 -7.05 -23.00
C ASP A 44 12.79 -7.21 -22.56
N ILE A 45 13.09 -8.18 -21.69
CA ILE A 45 14.46 -8.48 -21.25
C ILE A 45 15.30 -8.97 -22.45
N ASN A 46 14.73 -9.84 -23.29
CA ASN A 46 15.43 -10.36 -24.47
C ASN A 46 15.71 -9.27 -25.52
N VAL A 47 14.77 -8.34 -25.71
CA VAL A 47 14.95 -7.19 -26.62
C VAL A 47 16.03 -6.22 -26.11
N SER A 48 16.12 -6.01 -24.80
CA SER A 48 17.14 -5.13 -24.19
C SER A 48 18.56 -5.71 -24.20
N GLY A 49 18.70 -7.05 -24.27
CA GLY A 49 19.98 -7.76 -24.32
C GLY A 49 20.61 -7.83 -25.72
N GLU A 50 19.85 -7.66 -26.79
CA GLU A 50 20.32 -7.79 -28.18
C GLU A 50 20.69 -6.47 -28.85
N ALA A 51 20.68 -5.34 -28.14
CA ALA A 51 21.01 -4.03 -28.69
C ALA A 51 22.51 -3.77 -28.96
N SER A 52 23.34 -4.81 -29.01
CA SER A 52 24.79 -4.65 -29.23
C SER A 52 25.40 -5.44 -30.39
N THR A 53 24.65 -5.84 -31.42
CA THR A 53 25.33 -6.26 -32.66
C THR A 53 24.44 -5.95 -33.86
N GLY A 54 24.92 -5.00 -34.67
CA GLY A 54 24.21 -4.59 -35.88
C GLY A 54 23.99 -5.70 -36.87
N SER A 55 22.77 -5.90 -37.29
CA SER A 55 22.43 -6.29 -38.67
C SER A 55 20.91 -6.27 -38.84
N ASN A 56 20.47 -5.56 -39.87
CA ASN A 56 19.16 -5.53 -40.50
C ASN A 56 18.25 -6.71 -40.22
N ASN A 57 17.25 -6.54 -39.34
CA ASN A 57 16.00 -7.28 -39.43
C ASN A 57 14.86 -6.44 -38.89
N ILE A 58 14.32 -5.59 -39.75
CA ILE A 58 13.16 -4.70 -39.52
C ILE A 58 11.82 -5.47 -39.46
N TYR A 59 11.85 -6.78 -39.41
CA TYR A 59 10.63 -7.62 -39.38
C TYR A 59 10.75 -8.75 -38.36
N ARG A 60 10.72 -8.42 -37.08
CA ARG A 60 10.42 -9.38 -36.02
C ARG A 60 9.39 -8.82 -35.04
N GLY A 61 8.30 -8.34 -35.57
CA GLY A 61 7.06 -8.27 -34.80
C GLY A 61 6.61 -9.71 -34.52
N SER A 62 6.52 -10.07 -33.26
CA SER A 62 6.05 -11.33 -32.68
C SER A 62 7.04 -12.50 -32.53
N SER A 63 8.29 -12.30 -32.19
CA SER A 63 9.00 -13.38 -31.49
C SER A 63 8.81 -13.22 -29.96
N GLY A 64 7.53 -13.24 -29.54
CA GLY A 64 7.19 -13.62 -28.17
C GLY A 64 7.75 -15.01 -27.88
N LEU A 65 7.81 -15.36 -26.62
CA LEU A 65 8.09 -16.72 -26.16
C LEU A 65 7.38 -17.73 -27.08
N SER A 66 8.06 -18.80 -27.47
CA SER A 66 7.42 -19.87 -28.26
C SER A 66 6.16 -20.33 -27.51
N GLU A 67 5.14 -20.75 -28.23
CA GLU A 67 3.89 -21.27 -27.63
C GLU A 67 4.19 -22.37 -26.59
N GLU A 68 5.21 -23.17 -26.83
CA GLU A 68 5.70 -24.21 -25.92
C GLU A 68 6.15 -23.63 -24.56
N HIS A 69 6.91 -22.53 -24.54
CA HIS A 69 7.33 -21.87 -23.31
C HIS A 69 6.17 -21.17 -22.58
N LEU A 70 5.16 -20.68 -23.32
CA LEU A 70 3.94 -20.13 -22.73
C LEU A 70 3.10 -21.22 -22.08
N ASP A 71 3.01 -22.38 -22.68
CA ASP A 71 2.27 -23.52 -22.13
C ASP A 71 2.99 -24.13 -20.93
N ASP A 72 4.32 -24.19 -20.94
CA ASP A 72 5.12 -24.56 -19.77
C ASP A 72 4.91 -23.59 -18.60
N LEU A 73 4.85 -22.28 -18.86
CA LEU A 73 4.54 -21.27 -17.85
C LEU A 73 3.12 -21.42 -17.32
N LYS A 74 2.14 -21.66 -18.19
CA LYS A 74 0.76 -21.94 -17.76
C LYS A 74 0.67 -23.17 -16.87
N ALA A 75 1.35 -24.25 -17.25
CA ALA A 75 1.39 -25.48 -16.47
C ALA A 75 2.09 -25.28 -15.12
N PHE A 76 3.23 -24.58 -15.11
CA PHE A 76 3.99 -24.29 -13.88
C PHE A 76 3.16 -23.49 -12.85
N TYR A 77 2.33 -22.55 -13.30
CA TYR A 77 1.47 -21.76 -12.44
C TYR A 77 0.03 -22.31 -12.34
N GLY A 78 -0.25 -23.49 -12.89
CA GLY A 78 -1.53 -24.16 -12.82
C GLY A 78 -2.65 -23.48 -13.62
N PHE A 79 -2.31 -22.65 -14.60
CA PHE A 79 -3.28 -22.01 -15.51
C PHE A 79 -3.81 -22.96 -16.60
N ASP A 80 -3.26 -24.15 -16.71
CA ASP A 80 -3.73 -25.26 -17.55
C ASP A 80 -5.02 -25.91 -17.02
N LYS A 81 -5.29 -25.75 -15.70
CA LYS A 81 -6.48 -26.33 -15.04
C LYS A 81 -7.75 -25.50 -15.29
N PRO A 82 -8.93 -26.15 -15.27
CA PRO A 82 -10.21 -25.45 -15.32
C PRO A 82 -10.35 -24.41 -14.18
N PRO A 83 -11.02 -23.26 -14.40
CA PRO A 83 -11.12 -22.21 -13.40
C PRO A 83 -11.67 -22.64 -12.04
N MET A 84 -12.65 -23.55 -12.04
CA MET A 84 -13.26 -24.06 -10.79
C MET A 84 -12.28 -24.91 -9.97
N GLU A 85 -11.44 -25.69 -10.64
CA GLU A 85 -10.41 -26.50 -9.97
C GLU A 85 -9.34 -25.59 -9.36
N ARG A 86 -8.88 -24.59 -10.12
CA ARG A 86 -7.95 -23.57 -9.59
C ARG A 86 -8.51 -22.79 -8.39
N PHE A 87 -9.81 -22.49 -8.41
CA PHE A 87 -10.44 -21.85 -7.27
C PHE A 87 -10.49 -22.78 -6.05
N ALA A 88 -10.78 -24.06 -6.23
CA ALA A 88 -10.74 -25.05 -5.16
C ALA A 88 -9.34 -25.21 -4.58
N ASP A 89 -8.32 -25.34 -5.44
CA ASP A 89 -6.91 -25.39 -5.03
C ASP A 89 -6.51 -24.13 -4.24
N LEU A 90 -6.93 -22.95 -4.69
CA LEU A 90 -6.68 -21.69 -4.00
C LEU A 90 -7.28 -21.69 -2.59
N ILE A 91 -8.51 -22.15 -2.42
CA ILE A 91 -9.16 -22.24 -1.10
C ILE A 91 -8.40 -23.19 -0.18
N VAL A 92 -8.04 -24.38 -0.67
CA VAL A 92 -7.30 -25.40 0.10
C VAL A 92 -5.94 -24.86 0.53
N ASN A 93 -5.20 -24.24 -0.39
CA ASN A 93 -3.88 -23.66 -0.12
C ASN A 93 -3.98 -22.53 0.93
N TYR A 94 -4.96 -21.63 0.81
CA TYR A 94 -5.16 -20.55 1.78
C TYR A 94 -5.56 -21.05 3.16
N MET A 95 -6.36 -22.14 3.25
CA MET A 95 -6.67 -22.78 4.52
C MET A 95 -5.43 -23.41 5.19
N SER A 96 -4.45 -23.79 4.38
CA SER A 96 -3.16 -24.32 4.84
C SER A 96 -2.09 -23.25 5.05
N PHE A 97 -2.45 -21.95 4.91
CA PHE A 97 -1.52 -20.81 4.94
C PHE A 97 -0.43 -20.89 3.86
N ASP A 98 -0.64 -21.65 2.80
CA ASP A 98 0.20 -21.66 1.62
C ASP A 98 -0.32 -20.59 0.64
N LEU A 99 0.43 -19.48 0.53
CA LEU A 99 0.11 -18.38 -0.37
C LEU A 99 0.75 -18.56 -1.76
N GLY A 100 1.46 -19.67 -1.98
CA GLY A 100 2.15 -19.96 -3.21
C GLY A 100 3.40 -19.12 -3.45
N ASN A 101 3.88 -19.14 -4.69
CA ASN A 101 5.06 -18.39 -5.13
C ASN A 101 4.66 -17.11 -5.87
N SER A 102 5.48 -16.09 -5.72
CA SER A 102 5.30 -14.82 -6.43
C SER A 102 5.59 -14.99 -7.93
N TYR A 103 4.72 -14.48 -8.78
CA TYR A 103 4.92 -14.46 -10.23
C TYR A 103 6.07 -13.56 -10.67
N PHE A 104 6.38 -12.52 -9.89
CA PHE A 104 7.36 -11.48 -10.25
C PHE A 104 8.65 -11.54 -9.42
N HIS A 105 8.64 -12.27 -8.31
CA HIS A 105 9.77 -12.40 -7.41
C HIS A 105 10.07 -13.89 -7.23
N HIS A 106 11.31 -14.30 -7.34
CA HIS A 106 11.73 -15.70 -7.19
C HIS A 106 11.74 -16.15 -5.72
N GLN A 107 10.62 -15.91 -5.01
CA GLN A 107 10.45 -16.26 -3.60
C GLN A 107 8.98 -16.53 -3.28
N SER A 108 8.70 -17.18 -2.17
CA SER A 108 7.32 -17.41 -1.72
C SER A 108 6.63 -16.09 -1.36
N VAL A 109 5.31 -16.03 -1.55
CA VAL A 109 4.51 -14.85 -1.18
C VAL A 109 4.62 -14.57 0.31
N SER A 110 4.69 -15.61 1.14
CA SER A 110 4.86 -15.47 2.60
C SER A 110 6.18 -14.77 2.97
N GLU A 111 7.29 -15.17 2.34
CA GLU A 111 8.60 -14.51 2.55
C GLU A 111 8.56 -13.06 2.05
N LEU A 112 7.93 -12.81 0.91
CA LEU A 112 7.77 -11.46 0.38
C LEU A 112 6.98 -10.57 1.36
N ILE A 113 5.87 -11.07 1.90
CA ILE A 113 5.08 -10.35 2.91
C ILE A 113 5.94 -10.04 4.13
N ILE A 114 6.60 -11.03 4.70
CA ILE A 114 7.45 -10.86 5.89
C ILE A 114 8.56 -9.84 5.64
N SER A 115 9.17 -9.86 4.46
CA SER A 115 10.22 -8.90 4.10
C SER A 115 9.73 -7.45 4.00
N LYS A 116 8.45 -7.23 3.65
CA LYS A 116 7.84 -5.90 3.53
C LYS A 116 7.12 -5.42 4.79
N LEU A 117 6.79 -6.34 5.71
CA LEU A 117 6.10 -6.01 6.96
C LEU A 117 6.78 -4.91 7.79
N PRO A 118 8.11 -4.89 8.00
CA PRO A 118 8.76 -3.86 8.80
C PRO A 118 8.49 -2.44 8.26
N VAL A 119 8.53 -2.26 6.94
CA VAL A 119 8.22 -0.98 6.30
C VAL A 119 6.76 -0.60 6.51
N SER A 120 5.84 -1.52 6.22
CA SER A 120 4.40 -1.28 6.32
C SER A 120 3.96 -1.00 7.77
N ILE A 121 4.48 -1.76 8.74
CA ILE A 121 4.20 -1.56 10.17
C ILE A 121 4.76 -0.21 10.63
N SER A 122 5.99 0.12 10.25
CA SER A 122 6.60 1.41 10.60
C SER A 122 5.77 2.58 10.09
N LEU A 123 5.41 2.59 8.81
CA LEU A 123 4.59 3.64 8.22
C LEU A 123 3.21 3.72 8.87
N GLY A 124 2.54 2.58 9.03
CA GLY A 124 1.21 2.52 9.62
C GLY A 124 1.20 2.98 11.07
N LEU A 125 2.16 2.53 11.89
CA LEU A 125 2.25 2.89 13.30
C LEU A 125 2.50 4.40 13.49
N TRP A 126 3.49 4.95 12.79
CA TRP A 126 3.78 6.39 12.90
C TRP A 126 2.64 7.26 12.39
N THR A 127 2.05 6.88 11.25
CA THR A 127 0.87 7.58 10.72
C THR A 127 -0.27 7.55 11.73
N PHE A 128 -0.56 6.38 12.33
CA PHE A 128 -1.57 6.24 13.37
C PHE A 128 -1.28 7.13 14.58
N VAL A 129 -0.08 7.02 15.15
CA VAL A 129 0.29 7.80 16.34
C VAL A 129 0.17 9.31 16.08
N ILE A 130 0.68 9.80 14.95
CA ILE A 130 0.66 11.22 14.61
C ILE A 130 -0.78 11.70 14.39
N ILE A 131 -1.57 10.96 13.60
CA ILE A 131 -2.96 11.33 13.33
C ILE A 131 -3.76 11.40 14.63
N TYR A 132 -3.71 10.37 15.47
CA TYR A 132 -4.48 10.37 16.70
C TYR A 132 -4.00 11.42 17.70
N SER A 133 -2.70 11.60 17.87
CA SER A 133 -2.12 12.55 18.81
C SER A 133 -2.37 14.02 18.43
N ILE A 134 -2.49 14.31 17.12
CA ILE A 134 -2.66 15.70 16.66
C ILE A 134 -4.10 15.98 16.27
N CYS A 135 -4.74 15.12 15.48
CA CYS A 135 -6.07 15.39 14.93
C CYS A 135 -7.17 15.38 15.99
N ILE A 136 -7.07 14.50 17.00
CA ILE A 136 -8.10 14.47 18.07
C ILE A 136 -8.06 15.75 18.91
N PRO A 137 -6.95 16.18 19.51
CA PRO A 137 -6.91 17.43 20.25
C PRO A 137 -7.27 18.66 19.38
N LEU A 138 -6.82 18.67 18.13
CA LEU A 138 -7.14 19.73 17.19
C LEU A 138 -8.64 19.76 16.86
N GLY A 139 -9.24 18.60 16.60
CA GLY A 139 -10.68 18.46 16.33
C GLY A 139 -11.53 18.91 17.51
N ILE A 140 -11.17 18.50 18.74
CA ILE A 140 -11.83 18.96 19.98
C ILE A 140 -11.72 20.47 20.14
N LYS A 141 -10.52 21.05 19.99
CA LYS A 141 -10.32 22.49 20.07
C LYS A 141 -11.16 23.24 19.04
N LYS A 142 -11.24 22.74 17.82
CA LYS A 142 -12.08 23.30 16.74
C LYS A 142 -13.56 23.22 17.06
N ALA A 143 -14.01 22.15 17.72
CA ALA A 143 -15.40 22.00 18.15
C ALA A 143 -15.77 23.01 19.23
N ILE A 144 -14.93 23.17 20.26
CA ILE A 144 -15.14 24.12 21.36
C ILE A 144 -15.13 25.57 20.84
N THR A 145 -14.28 25.86 19.85
CA THR A 145 -14.17 27.21 19.26
C THR A 145 -14.91 27.34 17.94
N HIS A 146 -15.99 26.56 17.75
CA HIS A 146 -16.75 26.51 16.51
C HIS A 146 -17.19 27.90 16.03
N GLY A 147 -16.98 28.19 14.75
CA GLY A 147 -17.29 29.48 14.13
C GLY A 147 -16.27 30.60 14.41
N SER A 148 -15.22 30.34 15.21
CA SER A 148 -14.15 31.31 15.46
C SER A 148 -13.20 31.44 14.26
N LYS A 149 -12.38 32.52 14.26
CA LYS A 149 -11.30 32.68 13.26
C LYS A 149 -10.33 31.52 13.25
N PHE A 150 -10.02 30.92 14.40
CA PHE A 150 -9.17 29.74 14.50
C PHE A 150 -9.78 28.54 13.78
N ASP A 151 -11.07 28.29 14.01
CA ASP A 151 -11.77 27.18 13.34
C ASP A 151 -11.82 27.40 11.83
N LEU A 152 -12.13 28.60 11.37
CA LEU A 152 -12.19 28.91 9.94
C LEU A 152 -10.82 28.76 9.26
N VAL A 153 -9.77 29.40 9.79
CA VAL A 153 -8.42 29.38 9.19
C VAL A 153 -7.85 27.97 9.19
N SER A 154 -7.96 27.26 10.33
CA SER A 154 -7.45 25.89 10.41
C SER A 154 -8.22 24.92 9.49
N SER A 155 -9.54 25.09 9.33
CA SER A 155 -10.32 24.30 8.36
C SER A 155 -9.85 24.54 6.93
N THR A 156 -9.63 25.80 6.56
CA THR A 156 -9.15 26.16 5.22
C THR A 156 -7.78 25.54 4.94
N LEU A 157 -6.83 25.66 5.87
CA LEU A 157 -5.49 25.08 5.72
C LEU A 157 -5.53 23.55 5.58
N ILE A 158 -6.35 22.90 6.41
CA ILE A 158 -6.52 21.44 6.37
C ILE A 158 -7.15 21.01 5.04
N LEU A 159 -8.15 21.72 4.53
CA LEU A 159 -8.81 21.41 3.26
C LEU A 159 -7.87 21.64 2.06
N VAL A 160 -7.08 22.72 2.09
CA VAL A 160 -6.05 22.95 1.07
C VAL A 160 -5.04 21.82 1.05
N GLY A 161 -4.54 21.39 2.21
CA GLY A 161 -3.65 20.23 2.30
C GLY A 161 -4.29 18.94 1.80
N TYR A 162 -5.56 18.71 2.12
CA TYR A 162 -6.32 17.54 1.68
C TYR A 162 -6.55 17.51 0.16
N SER A 163 -6.58 18.66 -0.50
CA SER A 163 -6.76 18.74 -1.96
C SER A 163 -5.55 18.20 -2.74
N ILE A 164 -4.40 18.05 -2.07
CA ILE A 164 -3.20 17.50 -2.69
C ILE A 164 -3.20 15.98 -2.49
N PRO A 165 -3.24 15.17 -3.56
CA PRO A 165 -3.10 13.72 -3.43
C PRO A 165 -1.79 13.35 -2.73
N GLY A 166 -1.84 12.45 -1.74
CA GLY A 166 -0.66 12.09 -0.93
C GLY A 166 0.54 11.62 -1.76
N PHE A 167 0.31 10.86 -2.85
CA PHE A 167 1.39 10.44 -3.73
C PHE A 167 2.04 11.61 -4.50
N VAL A 168 1.24 12.62 -4.90
CA VAL A 168 1.77 13.82 -5.56
C VAL A 168 2.64 14.61 -4.59
N LEU A 169 2.18 14.75 -3.33
CA LEU A 169 3.00 15.36 -2.29
C LEU A 169 4.28 14.56 -2.05
N GLY A 170 4.19 13.22 -1.97
CA GLY A 170 5.35 12.35 -1.79
C GLY A 170 6.39 12.53 -2.88
N ILE A 171 5.97 12.50 -4.16
CA ILE A 171 6.87 12.75 -5.29
C ILE A 171 7.48 14.15 -5.22
N SER A 172 6.66 15.17 -4.93
CA SER A 172 7.14 16.54 -4.82
C SER A 172 8.19 16.70 -3.71
N LEU A 173 7.97 16.08 -2.55
CA LEU A 173 8.91 16.08 -1.44
C LEU A 173 10.24 15.38 -1.80
N ILE A 174 10.19 14.24 -2.48
CA ILE A 174 11.38 13.53 -2.95
C ILE A 174 12.15 14.40 -3.94
N VAL A 175 11.49 14.97 -4.93
CA VAL A 175 12.13 15.83 -5.94
C VAL A 175 12.77 17.07 -5.30
N LEU A 176 12.06 17.69 -4.36
CA LEU A 176 12.54 18.92 -3.72
C LEU A 176 13.63 18.65 -2.67
N LEU A 177 13.52 17.58 -1.89
CA LEU A 177 14.30 17.39 -0.67
C LEU A 177 15.16 16.13 -0.63
N GLY A 178 14.96 15.17 -1.53
CA GLY A 178 15.65 13.88 -1.47
C GLY A 178 16.36 13.45 -2.76
N GLY A 179 16.04 14.03 -3.88
CA GLY A 179 16.53 13.54 -5.18
C GLY A 179 17.81 14.19 -5.70
N GLY A 180 18.42 15.12 -4.96
CA GLY A 180 19.58 15.88 -5.43
C GLY A 180 19.28 16.88 -6.56
N SER A 181 18.02 16.98 -7.02
CA SER A 181 17.61 17.93 -8.06
C SER A 181 17.59 19.38 -7.57
N PHE A 182 17.14 19.59 -6.31
CA PHE A 182 17.12 20.90 -5.64
C PHE A 182 17.92 20.85 -4.34
N TYR A 183 17.44 20.06 -3.37
CA TYR A 183 18.09 19.87 -2.09
C TYR A 183 18.27 18.38 -1.84
N ASP A 184 19.44 17.97 -1.36
CA ASP A 184 19.72 16.58 -0.97
C ASP A 184 19.79 16.50 0.56
N VAL A 185 18.61 16.56 1.17
CA VAL A 185 18.47 16.62 2.63
C VAL A 185 18.03 15.28 3.20
N PHE A 186 17.09 14.59 2.55
CA PHE A 186 16.51 13.36 3.04
C PHE A 186 16.85 12.16 2.16
N PRO A 187 17.04 10.98 2.76
CA PRO A 187 17.27 9.76 2.00
C PRO A 187 16.03 9.37 1.19
N THR A 188 16.26 8.82 0.00
CA THR A 188 15.20 8.41 -0.93
C THR A 188 14.89 6.92 -0.91
N ARG A 189 15.71 6.11 -0.25
CA ARG A 189 15.62 4.65 -0.23
C ARG A 189 15.85 4.09 1.18
N GLY A 190 15.23 2.93 1.43
CA GLY A 190 15.39 2.22 2.70
C GLY A 190 14.63 2.88 3.86
N ILE A 191 14.55 2.17 4.97
CA ILE A 191 14.04 2.66 6.25
C ILE A 191 15.17 3.03 7.22
N VAL A 192 16.41 2.70 6.85
CA VAL A 192 17.65 2.98 7.58
C VAL A 192 18.81 3.06 6.60
N SER A 193 19.90 3.70 6.99
CA SER A 193 21.14 3.81 6.22
C SER A 193 21.91 2.49 6.14
N ASP A 194 22.75 2.33 5.12
CA ASP A 194 23.60 1.14 4.93
C ASP A 194 24.58 0.92 6.08
N ASN A 195 25.02 1.98 6.75
CA ASN A 195 25.92 1.95 7.90
C ASN A 195 25.20 1.79 9.26
N TRP A 196 23.90 1.44 9.27
CA TRP A 196 23.06 1.29 10.47
C TRP A 196 23.73 0.53 11.61
N ASN A 197 24.39 -0.58 11.29
CA ASN A 197 25.01 -1.43 12.30
C ASN A 197 26.18 -0.74 13.04
N GLN A 198 26.78 0.28 12.46
CA GLN A 198 27.93 1.05 13.00
C GLN A 198 27.46 2.24 13.83
N LEU A 199 26.18 2.60 13.78
CA LEU A 199 25.65 3.75 14.49
C LEU A 199 25.47 3.45 15.97
N SER A 200 25.66 4.47 16.81
CA SER A 200 25.29 4.44 18.23
C SER A 200 23.77 4.26 18.38
N PHE A 201 23.31 3.87 19.57
CA PHE A 201 21.88 3.68 19.82
C PHE A 201 21.03 4.91 19.47
N ILE A 202 21.48 6.11 19.89
CA ILE A 202 20.81 7.38 19.54
C ILE A 202 20.90 7.64 18.03
N GLY A 203 22.06 7.38 17.41
CA GLY A 203 22.27 7.49 15.97
C GLY A 203 21.29 6.63 15.16
N LYS A 204 21.02 5.41 15.62
CA LYS A 204 20.03 4.51 15.01
C LYS A 204 18.61 5.08 15.06
N ILE A 205 18.20 5.64 16.18
CA ILE A 205 16.87 6.26 16.31
C ILE A 205 16.75 7.46 15.37
N LEU A 206 17.75 8.34 15.35
CA LEU A 206 17.73 9.53 14.50
C LEU A 206 17.76 9.18 13.01
N ASP A 207 18.57 8.22 12.61
CA ASP A 207 18.66 7.74 11.23
C ASP A 207 17.32 7.15 10.77
N TYR A 208 16.70 6.30 11.56
CA TYR A 208 15.38 5.74 11.27
C TYR A 208 14.31 6.84 11.13
N LEU A 209 14.24 7.79 12.07
CA LEU A 209 13.28 8.88 12.00
C LEU A 209 13.52 9.77 10.77
N TRP A 210 14.78 9.95 10.38
CA TRP A 210 15.17 10.73 9.22
C TRP A 210 14.67 10.10 7.92
N HIS A 211 14.84 8.78 7.77
CA HIS A 211 14.33 8.01 6.62
C HIS A 211 12.80 8.01 6.56
N MET A 212 12.14 7.97 7.73
CA MET A 212 10.70 7.92 7.82
C MET A 212 10.00 9.28 7.61
N THR A 213 10.72 10.40 7.65
CA THR A 213 10.12 11.75 7.64
C THR A 213 9.28 12.01 6.40
N LEU A 214 9.84 11.88 5.20
CA LEU A 214 9.11 12.18 3.95
C LEU A 214 7.92 11.22 3.71
N PRO A 215 8.08 9.89 3.86
CA PRO A 215 6.96 8.96 3.73
C PRO A 215 5.83 9.22 4.72
N ILE A 216 6.15 9.55 5.97
CA ILE A 216 5.14 9.84 6.99
C ILE A 216 4.39 11.13 6.64
N ILE A 217 5.07 12.21 6.27
CA ILE A 217 4.42 13.48 5.90
C ILE A 217 3.42 13.25 4.76
N SER A 218 3.83 12.54 3.71
CA SER A 218 2.95 12.25 2.57
C SER A 218 1.76 11.36 2.94
N SER A 219 1.95 10.40 3.86
CA SER A 219 0.89 9.48 4.31
C SER A 219 -0.12 10.14 5.25
N VAL A 220 0.35 11.06 6.09
CA VAL A 220 -0.50 11.72 7.10
C VAL A 220 -1.46 12.71 6.46
N ILE A 221 -1.04 13.46 5.44
CA ILE A 221 -1.78 14.62 4.93
C ILE A 221 -3.20 14.29 4.46
N GLY A 222 -3.38 13.14 3.80
CA GLY A 222 -4.69 12.68 3.32
C GLY A 222 -5.67 12.31 4.44
N SER A 223 -5.17 11.68 5.49
CA SER A 223 -6.00 11.22 6.62
C SER A 223 -6.21 12.32 7.67
N PHE A 224 -5.34 13.34 7.70
CA PHE A 224 -5.36 14.43 8.66
C PHE A 224 -6.66 15.22 8.62
N ALA A 225 -7.11 15.59 7.44
CA ALA A 225 -8.34 16.35 7.25
C ALA A 225 -9.57 15.56 7.70
N ILE A 226 -9.67 14.32 7.24
CA ILE A 226 -10.81 13.44 7.55
C ILE A 226 -10.92 13.25 9.06
N MET A 227 -9.84 12.88 9.73
CA MET A 227 -9.86 12.59 11.17
C MET A 227 -10.14 13.83 12.00
N THR A 228 -9.54 14.98 11.65
CA THR A 228 -9.79 16.25 12.35
C THR A 228 -11.24 16.70 12.22
N MET A 229 -11.82 16.64 11.01
CA MET A 229 -13.20 17.03 10.78
C MET A 229 -14.20 16.05 11.39
N LEU A 230 -13.92 14.76 11.31
CA LEU A 230 -14.74 13.74 11.97
C LEU A 230 -14.77 13.95 13.47
N THR A 231 -13.62 14.16 14.11
CA THR A 231 -13.54 14.44 15.55
C THR A 231 -14.28 15.71 15.90
N LYS A 232 -14.10 16.81 15.14
CA LYS A 232 -14.81 18.06 15.35
C LYS A 232 -16.32 17.86 15.31
N ASN A 233 -16.83 17.22 14.26
CA ASN A 233 -18.27 17.06 14.04
C ASN A 233 -18.89 16.15 15.10
N SER A 234 -18.26 15.03 15.42
CA SER A 234 -18.72 14.12 16.48
C SER A 234 -18.73 14.82 17.85
N PHE A 235 -17.73 15.64 18.13
CA PHE A 235 -17.65 16.35 19.41
C PHE A 235 -18.71 17.47 19.51
N ILE A 236 -18.98 18.19 18.43
CA ILE A 236 -20.08 19.20 18.39
C ILE A 236 -21.44 18.52 18.63
N GLU A 237 -21.66 17.37 18.01
CA GLU A 237 -22.90 16.61 18.18
C GLU A 237 -23.08 16.15 19.64
N GLU A 238 -22.02 15.66 20.28
CA GLU A 238 -22.10 15.18 21.67
C GLU A 238 -22.22 16.31 22.70
N ILE A 239 -21.50 17.41 22.55
CA ILE A 239 -21.56 18.57 23.50
C ILE A 239 -22.99 19.13 23.61
N ASN A 240 -23.77 19.10 22.53
CA ASN A 240 -25.12 19.67 22.49
C ASN A 240 -26.21 18.72 23.03
N LYS A 241 -25.85 17.51 23.46
CA LYS A 241 -26.83 16.58 24.03
C LYS A 241 -27.21 16.91 25.47
N GLN A 242 -28.48 16.70 25.84
CA GLN A 242 -29.00 17.05 27.16
C GLN A 242 -28.24 16.44 28.33
N TYR A 243 -27.74 15.20 28.18
CA TYR A 243 -27.00 14.53 29.26
C TYR A 243 -25.62 15.14 29.55
N VAL A 244 -25.11 16.03 28.68
CA VAL A 244 -23.84 16.74 28.90
C VAL A 244 -24.12 18.04 29.70
N MET A 245 -25.34 18.55 29.65
CA MET A 245 -25.76 19.77 30.36
C MET A 245 -26.32 19.52 31.77
N THR A 246 -26.57 18.26 32.11
CA THR A 246 -27.03 17.82 33.45
C THR A 246 -25.86 17.30 34.27
#